data_3dd27f13c1d1399dec0d43283e27e5f1
#
_entry.id   3dd27f13c1d1399dec0d43283e27e5f1
#
_cell.length_a   1.000
_cell.length_b   1.000
_cell.length_c   1.000
_cell.angle_alpha   90.00
_cell.angle_beta   90.00
_cell.angle_gamma   90.00
#
_symmetry.space_group_name_H-M   'P 1'
#
loop_
_entity.id
_entity.type
_entity.pdbx_description
1 polymer ?
#
loop_
_entity_poly.entity_id
_entity_poly.type
_entity_poly.pdbx_seq_one_letter_code
_entity_poly.pdbx_strand_id
1 'polypeptide(L)'
;MKSEKTASSLFRLSAYQSRHEHALIGIMSGTSFDGIDAVLVRIITDERGHIASLAMEGHYSLPYSQELQKRLLALCSPETARIDELVYAHAALAEWYAGAVEGLLGMAGRKAQDVYAICLHGQTVWHAPVPRAFPGPSGQPVAARGTLQIGSAPLLHERTGIPVIYDFRSRDMAAGGEGAPLAPFVDVLLFGSLERGRIVQNIGGIGNATVIPAGAGNEAVFAFDTGPGNMVMDELAKRFTNGALAYDKDGLLAARGRVSHELLEPLLEDPYFSRKPPKSTGREVYGAEFAARFAVRGRALGLSDADIIATATAFTAETIVRAYRDFVFPLVPIDDVIVG
;
A
#
# COMPACT_ATOMS: atom_id res chain seq x y z
N MET A 1 -11.34 -33.57 -16.39
CA MET A 1 -11.30 -32.61 -15.26
C MET A 1 -10.57 -31.30 -15.56
N LYS A 2 -9.37 -31.27 -16.22
CA LYS A 2 -8.68 -29.99 -16.54
C LYS A 2 -9.41 -29.12 -17.58
N SER A 3 -10.10 -29.70 -18.58
CA SER A 3 -10.76 -28.93 -19.65
C SER A 3 -12.07 -28.24 -19.18
N GLU A 4 -12.76 -28.80 -18.22
CA GLU A 4 -14.00 -28.23 -17.68
C GLU A 4 -13.76 -26.99 -16.79
N LYS A 5 -12.64 -26.98 -16.02
CA LYS A 5 -12.28 -25.81 -15.20
C LYS A 5 -11.95 -24.58 -16.05
N THR A 6 -11.24 -24.76 -17.16
CA THR A 6 -10.83 -23.66 -18.06
C THR A 6 -12.04 -23.08 -18.82
N ALA A 7 -12.95 -23.94 -19.30
CA ALA A 7 -14.19 -23.49 -19.96
C ALA A 7 -15.11 -22.72 -18.99
N SER A 8 -15.19 -23.16 -17.73
CA SER A 8 -15.97 -22.47 -16.68
C SER A 8 -15.45 -21.07 -16.36
N SER A 9 -14.11 -20.85 -16.37
CA SER A 9 -13.53 -19.54 -16.05
C SER A 9 -13.71 -18.51 -17.17
N LEU A 10 -13.56 -18.93 -18.43
CA LEU A 10 -13.84 -18.06 -19.58
C LEU A 10 -15.32 -17.65 -19.66
N PHE A 11 -16.22 -18.58 -19.34
CA PHE A 11 -17.65 -18.28 -19.27
C PHE A 11 -18.00 -17.27 -18.18
N ARG A 12 -17.32 -17.31 -17.03
CA ARG A 12 -17.50 -16.32 -15.96
C ARG A 12 -17.11 -14.91 -16.40
N LEU A 13 -15.97 -14.75 -17.08
CA LEU A 13 -15.53 -13.44 -17.58
C LEU A 13 -16.47 -12.88 -18.66
N SER A 14 -17.00 -13.75 -19.55
CA SER A 14 -17.98 -13.31 -20.56
C SER A 14 -19.32 -12.86 -19.94
N ALA A 15 -19.72 -13.49 -18.83
CA ALA A 15 -20.92 -13.12 -18.10
C ALA A 15 -20.74 -11.84 -17.24
N TYR A 16 -19.51 -11.36 -17.03
CA TYR A 16 -19.24 -10.20 -16.20
C TYR A 16 -19.96 -8.94 -16.68
N GLN A 17 -19.91 -8.65 -17.98
CA GLN A 17 -20.52 -7.46 -18.57
C GLN A 17 -22.05 -7.46 -18.56
N SER A 18 -22.69 -8.62 -18.45
CA SER A 18 -24.14 -8.76 -18.46
C SER A 18 -24.77 -8.70 -17.06
N ARG A 19 -23.99 -8.53 -16.02
CA ARG A 19 -24.46 -8.48 -14.64
C ARG A 19 -24.14 -7.14 -14.00
N HIS A 20 -24.99 -6.72 -13.08
CA HIS A 20 -24.80 -5.50 -12.30
C HIS A 20 -24.25 -5.76 -10.90
N GLU A 21 -24.14 -7.01 -10.48
CA GLU A 21 -23.60 -7.40 -9.17
C GLU A 21 -22.37 -8.30 -9.34
N HIS A 22 -21.27 -7.90 -8.72
CA HIS A 22 -19.96 -8.56 -8.83
C HIS A 22 -19.35 -8.79 -7.45
N ALA A 23 -19.05 -10.05 -7.13
CA ALA A 23 -18.25 -10.42 -5.97
C ALA A 23 -16.78 -10.59 -6.44
N LEU A 24 -15.88 -9.80 -5.88
CA LEU A 24 -14.45 -9.80 -6.20
C LEU A 24 -13.62 -10.01 -4.95
N ILE A 25 -12.49 -10.69 -5.08
CA ILE A 25 -11.49 -10.77 -4.02
C ILE A 25 -10.32 -9.88 -4.40
N GLY A 26 -10.00 -8.90 -3.55
CA GLY A 26 -8.74 -8.15 -3.63
C GLY A 26 -7.68 -8.81 -2.75
N ILE A 27 -6.48 -8.99 -3.27
CA ILE A 27 -5.32 -9.50 -2.51
C ILE A 27 -4.20 -8.48 -2.56
N MET A 28 -3.77 -8.05 -1.37
CA MET A 28 -2.66 -7.13 -1.18
C MET A 28 -1.57 -7.77 -0.33
N SER A 29 -0.32 -7.60 -0.75
CA SER A 29 0.87 -7.83 0.07
C SER A 29 1.77 -6.60 -0.08
N GLY A 30 1.94 -5.90 1.03
CA GLY A 30 2.60 -4.60 1.06
C GLY A 30 4.13 -4.69 1.16
N THR A 31 4.78 -3.54 1.09
CA THR A 31 6.23 -3.40 1.29
C THR A 31 6.67 -3.52 2.75
N SER A 32 5.75 -3.69 3.69
CA SER A 32 6.01 -4.07 5.09
C SER A 32 6.49 -5.52 5.21
N PHE A 33 6.10 -6.39 4.27
CA PHE A 33 6.40 -7.84 4.28
C PHE A 33 5.86 -8.56 5.52
N ASP A 34 4.80 -8.08 6.11
CA ASP A 34 4.15 -8.65 7.29
C ASP A 34 3.19 -9.78 6.96
N GLY A 35 2.57 -9.74 5.77
CA GLY A 35 1.61 -10.75 5.36
C GLY A 35 0.82 -10.40 4.12
N ILE A 36 -0.32 -11.05 4.01
CA ILE A 36 -1.29 -10.92 2.94
C ILE A 36 -2.61 -10.46 3.54
N ASP A 37 -3.17 -9.40 2.99
CA ASP A 37 -4.55 -9.02 3.23
C ASP A 37 -5.42 -9.41 2.05
N ALA A 38 -6.50 -10.14 2.33
CA ALA A 38 -7.50 -10.53 1.36
C ALA A 38 -8.85 -9.95 1.77
N VAL A 39 -9.55 -9.30 0.85
CA VAL A 39 -10.87 -8.73 1.07
C VAL A 39 -11.86 -9.26 0.04
N LEU A 40 -13.05 -9.62 0.49
CA LEU A 40 -14.19 -9.93 -0.38
C LEU A 40 -15.06 -8.69 -0.45
N VAL A 41 -15.25 -8.17 -1.65
CA VAL A 41 -16.10 -7.02 -1.92
C VAL A 41 -17.24 -7.39 -2.85
N ARG A 42 -18.40 -6.84 -2.56
CA ARG A 42 -19.55 -6.85 -3.46
C ARG A 42 -19.71 -5.46 -4.07
N ILE A 43 -19.65 -5.40 -5.39
CA ILE A 43 -19.82 -4.18 -6.18
C ILE A 43 -21.13 -4.29 -6.94
N ILE A 44 -21.96 -3.24 -6.85
CA ILE A 44 -23.16 -3.10 -7.68
C ILE A 44 -22.91 -1.94 -8.64
N THR A 45 -23.14 -2.17 -9.94
CA THR A 45 -23.01 -1.14 -10.98
C THR A 45 -24.39 -0.71 -11.49
N ASP A 46 -24.47 0.53 -11.94
CA ASP A 46 -25.62 1.04 -12.69
C ASP A 46 -25.62 0.52 -14.15
N GLU A 47 -26.64 0.90 -14.93
CA GLU A 47 -26.78 0.53 -16.36
C GLU A 47 -25.62 1.07 -17.23
N ARG A 48 -24.88 2.06 -16.76
CA ARG A 48 -23.72 2.66 -17.44
C ARG A 48 -22.40 2.04 -16.99
N GLY A 49 -22.44 1.11 -16.02
CA GLY A 49 -21.25 0.47 -15.46
C GLY A 49 -20.55 1.27 -14.36
N HIS A 50 -21.14 2.39 -13.88
CA HIS A 50 -20.59 3.11 -12.74
C HIS A 50 -20.92 2.38 -11.45
N ILE A 51 -20.04 2.49 -10.45
CA ILE A 51 -20.24 1.89 -9.13
C ILE A 51 -21.41 2.62 -8.43
N ALA A 52 -22.53 1.93 -8.25
CA ALA A 52 -23.68 2.40 -7.50
C ALA A 52 -23.55 2.09 -6.01
N SER A 53 -22.96 0.94 -5.66
CA SER A 53 -22.62 0.62 -4.27
C SER A 53 -21.43 -0.34 -4.19
N LEU A 54 -20.67 -0.24 -3.09
CA LEU A 54 -19.60 -1.13 -2.73
C LEU A 54 -19.76 -1.54 -1.27
N ALA A 55 -19.68 -2.85 -1.00
CA ALA A 55 -19.74 -3.38 0.35
C ALA A 55 -18.62 -4.39 0.57
N MET A 56 -17.90 -4.27 1.68
CA MET A 56 -16.96 -5.29 2.13
C MET A 56 -17.74 -6.40 2.82
N GLU A 57 -17.65 -7.63 2.32
CA GLU A 57 -18.32 -8.82 2.87
C GLU A 57 -17.40 -9.66 3.76
N GLY A 58 -16.08 -9.47 3.67
CA GLY A 58 -15.12 -10.17 4.50
C GLY A 58 -13.71 -9.60 4.34
N HIS A 59 -12.90 -9.79 5.38
CA HIS A 59 -11.47 -9.48 5.40
C HIS A 59 -10.73 -10.61 6.12
N TYR A 60 -9.61 -11.03 5.55
CA TYR A 60 -8.76 -12.06 6.15
C TYR A 60 -7.30 -11.68 5.97
N SER A 61 -6.55 -11.64 7.07
CA SER A 61 -5.12 -11.41 7.07
C SER A 61 -4.37 -12.72 7.34
N LEU A 62 -3.39 -13.03 6.51
CA LEU A 62 -2.50 -14.18 6.64
C LEU A 62 -1.06 -13.71 6.85
N PRO A 63 -0.55 -13.71 8.09
CA PRO A 63 0.83 -13.28 8.37
C PRO A 63 1.85 -14.18 7.68
N TYR A 64 2.93 -13.59 7.17
CA TYR A 64 4.07 -14.37 6.68
C TYR A 64 4.85 -15.00 7.83
N SER A 65 5.42 -16.19 7.59
CA SER A 65 6.42 -16.73 8.50
C SER A 65 7.70 -15.87 8.47
N GLN A 66 8.42 -15.83 9.59
CA GLN A 66 9.70 -15.08 9.66
C GLN A 66 10.70 -15.53 8.58
N GLU A 67 10.70 -16.82 8.24
CA GLU A 67 11.57 -17.35 7.19
C GLU A 67 11.17 -16.79 5.81
N LEU A 68 9.87 -16.81 5.46
CA LEU A 68 9.40 -16.24 4.20
C LEU A 68 9.69 -14.76 4.12
N GLN A 69 9.39 -14.02 5.18
CA GLN A 69 9.67 -12.58 5.26
C GLN A 69 11.15 -12.27 4.99
N LYS A 70 12.06 -13.00 5.63
CA LYS A 70 13.51 -12.85 5.44
C LYS A 70 13.93 -13.12 3.99
N ARG A 71 13.40 -14.18 3.37
CA ARG A 71 13.70 -14.53 1.97
C ARG A 71 13.16 -13.47 1.01
N LEU A 72 11.95 -12.98 1.20
CA LEU A 72 11.36 -11.93 0.36
C LEU A 72 12.13 -10.61 0.49
N LEU A 73 12.52 -10.21 1.70
CA LEU A 73 13.33 -9.01 1.92
C LEU A 73 14.69 -9.10 1.21
N ALA A 74 15.32 -10.28 1.18
CA ALA A 74 16.57 -10.48 0.46
C ALA A 74 16.45 -10.30 -1.06
N LEU A 75 15.24 -10.45 -1.63
CA LEU A 75 14.97 -10.20 -3.05
C LEU A 75 14.84 -8.70 -3.38
N CYS A 76 14.75 -7.84 -2.39
CA CYS A 76 14.56 -6.41 -2.59
C CYS A 76 15.88 -5.61 -2.66
N SER A 77 17.03 -6.28 -2.58
CA SER A 77 18.35 -5.66 -2.70
C SER A 77 19.17 -6.31 -3.82
N PRO A 78 19.79 -5.52 -4.70
CA PRO A 78 20.66 -6.04 -5.77
C PRO A 78 21.83 -6.88 -5.25
N GLU A 79 22.28 -6.63 -4.01
CA GLU A 79 23.41 -7.32 -3.38
C GLU A 79 23.05 -8.75 -2.92
N THR A 80 21.78 -8.99 -2.62
CA THR A 80 21.30 -10.26 -2.03
C THR A 80 20.32 -11.01 -2.92
N ALA A 81 19.71 -10.34 -3.90
CA ALA A 81 18.73 -10.94 -4.80
C ALA A 81 19.37 -11.99 -5.69
N ARG A 82 18.80 -13.19 -5.66
CA ARG A 82 19.18 -14.31 -6.53
C ARG A 82 18.03 -14.63 -7.46
N ILE A 83 18.33 -14.86 -8.74
CA ILE A 83 17.30 -15.13 -9.75
C ILE A 83 16.59 -16.46 -9.53
N ASP A 84 17.30 -17.48 -9.04
CA ASP A 84 16.71 -18.77 -8.67
C ASP A 84 15.72 -18.63 -7.51
N GLU A 85 16.09 -17.90 -6.45
CA GLU A 85 15.19 -17.59 -5.32
C GLU A 85 13.96 -16.80 -5.77
N LEU A 86 14.12 -15.86 -6.70
CA LEU A 86 13.01 -15.11 -7.26
C LEU A 86 11.97 -16.02 -7.92
N VAL A 87 12.43 -17.02 -8.70
CA VAL A 87 11.54 -17.97 -9.38
C VAL A 87 10.79 -18.84 -8.36
N TYR A 88 11.48 -19.35 -7.34
CA TYR A 88 10.84 -20.15 -6.30
C TYR A 88 9.87 -19.33 -5.44
N ALA A 89 10.25 -18.12 -5.06
CA ALA A 89 9.38 -17.23 -4.30
C ALA A 89 8.12 -16.83 -5.10
N HIS A 90 8.27 -16.55 -6.40
CA HIS A 90 7.14 -16.26 -7.29
C HIS A 90 6.11 -17.41 -7.31
N ALA A 91 6.58 -18.67 -7.37
CA ALA A 91 5.71 -19.83 -7.31
C ALA A 91 5.13 -20.07 -5.91
N ALA A 92 5.97 -19.99 -4.87
CA ALA A 92 5.56 -20.27 -3.49
C ALA A 92 4.50 -19.28 -2.99
N LEU A 93 4.59 -18.00 -3.34
CA LEU A 93 3.60 -17.01 -2.96
C LEU A 93 2.19 -17.31 -3.47
N ALA A 94 2.05 -18.02 -4.59
CA ALA A 94 0.74 -18.43 -5.06
C ALA A 94 0.01 -19.38 -4.08
N GLU A 95 0.75 -20.25 -3.37
CA GLU A 95 0.19 -21.10 -2.32
C GLU A 95 -0.27 -20.30 -1.11
N TRP A 96 0.51 -19.27 -0.72
CA TRP A 96 0.13 -18.34 0.34
C TRP A 96 -1.12 -17.53 -0.03
N TYR A 97 -1.21 -17.04 -1.25
CA TYR A 97 -2.40 -16.34 -1.74
C TYR A 97 -3.62 -17.27 -1.80
N ALA A 98 -3.45 -18.51 -2.24
CA ALA A 98 -4.52 -19.50 -2.22
C ALA A 98 -5.00 -19.77 -0.80
N GLY A 99 -4.11 -19.93 0.17
CA GLY A 99 -4.45 -20.08 1.58
C GLY A 99 -5.23 -18.86 2.14
N ALA A 100 -4.84 -17.64 1.75
CA ALA A 100 -5.57 -16.43 2.14
C ALA A 100 -6.99 -16.40 1.53
N VAL A 101 -7.14 -16.81 0.25
CA VAL A 101 -8.45 -16.93 -0.41
C VAL A 101 -9.33 -17.98 0.29
N GLU A 102 -8.77 -19.15 0.61
CA GLU A 102 -9.50 -20.21 1.32
C GLU A 102 -9.96 -19.75 2.69
N GLY A 103 -9.08 -19.10 3.46
CA GLY A 103 -9.42 -18.54 4.77
C GLY A 103 -10.54 -17.49 4.69
N LEU A 104 -10.45 -16.57 3.72
CA LEU A 104 -11.44 -15.53 3.48
C LEU A 104 -12.81 -16.14 3.11
N LEU A 105 -12.83 -17.08 2.16
CA LEU A 105 -14.07 -17.72 1.72
C LEU A 105 -14.71 -18.53 2.85
N GLY A 106 -13.89 -19.25 3.65
CA GLY A 106 -14.35 -19.97 4.83
C GLY A 106 -15.03 -19.07 5.85
N MET A 107 -14.40 -17.92 6.16
CA MET A 107 -14.97 -16.91 7.07
C MET A 107 -16.27 -16.28 6.54
N ALA A 108 -16.31 -15.96 5.25
CA ALA A 108 -17.46 -15.32 4.62
C ALA A 108 -18.61 -16.30 4.31
N GLY A 109 -18.44 -17.61 4.52
CA GLY A 109 -19.42 -18.63 4.15
C GLY A 109 -19.69 -18.70 2.64
N ARG A 110 -18.71 -18.32 1.83
CA ARG A 110 -18.78 -18.26 0.36
C ARG A 110 -18.01 -19.41 -0.28
N LYS A 111 -18.32 -19.71 -1.52
CA LYS A 111 -17.60 -20.69 -2.34
C LYS A 111 -16.84 -19.99 -3.47
N ALA A 112 -15.79 -20.62 -3.97
CA ALA A 112 -15.01 -20.08 -5.10
C ALA A 112 -15.89 -19.77 -6.34
N GLN A 113 -16.93 -20.51 -6.57
CA GLN A 113 -17.86 -20.29 -7.68
C GLN A 113 -18.72 -19.01 -7.55
N ASP A 114 -18.83 -18.46 -6.35
CA ASP A 114 -19.59 -17.23 -6.07
C ASP A 114 -18.77 -15.97 -6.36
N VAL A 115 -17.46 -16.15 -6.62
CA VAL A 115 -16.50 -15.06 -6.88
C VAL A 115 -16.18 -14.98 -8.37
N TYR A 116 -16.23 -13.77 -8.94
CA TYR A 116 -15.95 -13.55 -10.37
C TYR A 116 -14.46 -13.56 -10.68
N ALA A 117 -13.69 -12.86 -9.88
CA ALA A 117 -12.25 -12.79 -10.07
C ALA A 117 -11.52 -12.47 -8.76
N ILE A 118 -10.25 -12.84 -8.73
CA ILE A 118 -9.26 -12.37 -7.77
C ILE A 118 -8.49 -11.23 -8.44
N CYS A 119 -8.39 -10.08 -7.77
CA CYS A 119 -7.55 -8.97 -8.15
C CYS A 119 -6.27 -9.04 -7.32
N LEU A 120 -5.17 -9.51 -7.93
CA LEU A 120 -3.91 -9.78 -7.26
C LEU A 120 -2.93 -8.63 -7.47
N HIS A 121 -2.53 -7.96 -6.39
CA HIS A 121 -1.42 -6.99 -6.44
C HIS A 121 -0.07 -7.68 -6.62
N GLY A 122 0.15 -8.80 -5.93
CA GLY A 122 1.45 -9.45 -5.81
C GLY A 122 2.38 -8.76 -4.82
N GLN A 123 3.54 -9.37 -4.52
CA GLN A 123 4.55 -8.83 -3.63
C GLN A 123 5.57 -8.01 -4.41
N THR A 124 5.61 -6.71 -4.18
CA THR A 124 6.61 -5.84 -4.81
C THR A 124 8.01 -6.19 -4.30
N VAL A 125 8.89 -6.54 -5.22
CA VAL A 125 10.32 -6.78 -4.94
C VAL A 125 11.21 -5.73 -5.57
N TRP A 126 10.78 -5.10 -6.68
CA TRP A 126 11.54 -4.03 -7.31
C TRP A 126 10.62 -3.02 -8.01
N HIS A 127 10.97 -1.74 -7.90
CA HIS A 127 10.27 -0.67 -8.61
C HIS A 127 11.30 0.32 -9.16
N ALA A 128 11.31 0.49 -10.48
CA ALA A 128 12.27 1.31 -11.22
C ALA A 128 11.54 2.25 -12.20
N PRO A 129 10.90 3.32 -11.71
CA PRO A 129 10.16 4.27 -12.54
C PRO A 129 11.09 5.18 -13.36
N VAL A 130 12.33 5.39 -12.89
CA VAL A 130 13.31 6.20 -13.59
C VAL A 130 13.87 5.44 -14.79
N PRO A 131 13.74 5.98 -16.02
CA PRO A 131 14.24 5.30 -17.22
C PRO A 131 15.76 5.14 -17.21
N ARG A 132 16.23 3.96 -17.66
CA ARG A 132 17.62 3.68 -17.95
C ARG A 132 17.78 3.28 -19.40
N ALA A 133 18.92 3.64 -20.01
CA ALA A 133 19.27 3.17 -21.34
C ALA A 133 19.48 1.66 -21.34
N PHE A 134 18.82 0.96 -22.25
CA PHE A 134 18.96 -0.49 -22.45
C PHE A 134 19.11 -0.80 -23.95
N PRO A 135 19.83 -1.84 -24.36
CA PRO A 135 19.97 -2.19 -25.77
C PRO A 135 18.63 -2.41 -26.44
N GLY A 136 18.35 -1.71 -27.51
CA GLY A 136 17.13 -1.86 -28.31
C GLY A 136 17.34 -2.70 -29.58
N PRO A 137 16.25 -3.18 -30.23
CA PRO A 137 16.33 -4.08 -31.38
C PRO A 137 16.96 -3.46 -32.63
N SER A 138 16.95 -2.12 -32.75
CA SER A 138 17.52 -1.38 -33.89
C SER A 138 18.98 -0.96 -33.70
N GLY A 139 19.64 -1.41 -32.60
CA GLY A 139 20.95 -0.92 -32.19
C GLY A 139 20.94 0.44 -31.52
N GLN A 140 19.80 1.12 -31.46
CA GLN A 140 19.61 2.34 -30.67
C GLN A 140 19.10 1.98 -29.27
N PRO A 141 19.58 2.69 -28.21
CA PRO A 141 19.12 2.42 -26.86
C PRO A 141 17.62 2.75 -26.71
N VAL A 142 16.92 1.93 -25.94
CA VAL A 142 15.56 2.21 -25.47
C VAL A 142 15.61 2.70 -24.02
N ALA A 143 14.73 3.62 -23.67
CA ALA A 143 14.53 4.05 -22.30
C ALA A 143 13.67 3.02 -21.55
N ALA A 144 14.31 2.10 -20.85
CA ALA A 144 13.62 1.04 -20.12
C ALA A 144 13.33 1.47 -18.68
N ARG A 145 12.09 1.26 -18.24
CA ARG A 145 11.63 1.37 -16.87
C ARG A 145 10.71 0.21 -16.55
N GLY A 146 10.53 -0.14 -15.28
CA GLY A 146 9.71 -1.28 -14.94
C GLY A 146 9.43 -1.40 -13.45
N THR A 147 8.58 -2.35 -13.14
CA THR A 147 8.21 -2.72 -11.77
C THR A 147 8.00 -4.23 -11.73
N LEU A 148 8.28 -4.85 -10.59
CA LEU A 148 8.14 -6.29 -10.45
C LEU A 148 7.38 -6.62 -9.17
N GLN A 149 6.19 -7.15 -9.34
CA GLN A 149 5.39 -7.76 -8.30
C GLN A 149 5.38 -9.26 -8.55
N ILE A 150 5.83 -10.06 -7.58
CA ILE A 150 5.87 -11.53 -7.68
C ILE A 150 4.67 -12.18 -7.01
N GLY A 151 4.39 -13.42 -7.45
CA GLY A 151 3.25 -14.22 -7.05
C GLY A 151 2.52 -14.71 -8.29
N SER A 152 2.61 -16.01 -8.56
CA SER A 152 2.16 -16.60 -9.83
C SER A 152 0.64 -16.63 -9.95
N ALA A 153 0.07 -15.73 -10.75
CA ALA A 153 -1.36 -15.70 -11.05
C ALA A 153 -1.87 -17.01 -11.71
N PRO A 154 -1.14 -17.64 -12.65
CA PRO A 154 -1.54 -18.95 -13.18
C PRO A 154 -1.63 -20.05 -12.13
N LEU A 155 -0.67 -20.13 -11.19
CA LEU A 155 -0.71 -21.09 -10.10
C LEU A 155 -1.86 -20.81 -9.12
N LEU A 156 -2.09 -19.54 -8.79
CA LEU A 156 -3.23 -19.14 -7.95
C LEU A 156 -4.56 -19.54 -8.60
N HIS A 157 -4.70 -19.33 -9.91
CA HIS A 157 -5.88 -19.78 -10.66
C HIS A 157 -6.06 -21.29 -10.58
N GLU A 158 -5.00 -22.07 -10.81
CA GLU A 158 -5.08 -23.55 -10.73
C GLU A 158 -5.48 -24.04 -9.33
N ARG A 159 -5.05 -23.36 -8.27
CA ARG A 159 -5.41 -23.70 -6.89
C ARG A 159 -6.85 -23.36 -6.55
N THR A 160 -7.32 -22.18 -6.94
CA THR A 160 -8.63 -21.65 -6.52
C THR A 160 -9.74 -21.91 -7.52
N GLY A 161 -9.42 -22.10 -8.80
CA GLY A 161 -10.38 -22.15 -9.90
C GLY A 161 -11.06 -20.79 -10.19
N ILE A 162 -10.58 -19.70 -9.58
CA ILE A 162 -11.11 -18.35 -9.77
C ILE A 162 -10.23 -17.62 -10.79
N PRO A 163 -10.78 -16.88 -11.78
CA PRO A 163 -10.00 -16.03 -12.67
C PRO A 163 -9.15 -15.02 -11.88
N VAL A 164 -7.92 -14.75 -12.34
CA VAL A 164 -7.01 -13.80 -11.67
C VAL A 164 -6.70 -12.63 -12.59
N ILE A 165 -6.95 -11.41 -12.11
CA ILE A 165 -6.55 -10.15 -12.73
C ILE A 165 -5.35 -9.64 -11.96
N TYR A 166 -4.26 -9.31 -12.66
CA TYR A 166 -3.00 -8.96 -11.99
C TYR A 166 -2.16 -8.00 -12.83
N ASP A 167 -1.01 -7.60 -12.27
CA ASP A 167 0.01 -6.77 -12.93
C ASP A 167 -0.47 -5.34 -13.23
N PHE A 168 -1.22 -4.76 -12.30
CA PHE A 168 -1.80 -3.41 -12.42
C PHE A 168 -0.73 -2.33 -12.61
N ARG A 169 0.40 -2.44 -11.90
CA ARG A 169 1.47 -1.43 -11.94
C ARG A 169 2.21 -1.42 -13.27
N SER A 170 2.53 -2.58 -13.82
CA SER A 170 3.13 -2.65 -15.17
C SER A 170 2.16 -2.14 -16.23
N ARG A 171 0.85 -2.38 -16.07
CA ARG A 171 -0.16 -1.85 -16.99
C ARG A 171 -0.24 -0.33 -16.95
N ASP A 172 -0.17 0.27 -15.76
CA ASP A 172 -0.13 1.72 -15.58
C ASP A 172 1.14 2.31 -16.22
N MET A 173 2.31 1.71 -15.96
CA MET A 173 3.58 2.14 -16.57
C MET A 173 3.57 2.03 -18.10
N ALA A 174 2.95 1.00 -18.65
CA ALA A 174 2.78 0.83 -20.10
C ALA A 174 1.86 1.90 -20.70
N ALA A 175 0.92 2.42 -19.92
CA ALA A 175 0.06 3.53 -20.33
C ALA A 175 0.70 4.92 -20.17
N GLY A 176 1.94 4.99 -19.64
CA GLY A 176 2.67 6.24 -19.44
C GLY A 176 2.76 6.69 -17.98
N GLY A 177 2.06 6.03 -17.06
CA GLY A 177 2.13 6.28 -15.62
C GLY A 177 3.45 5.83 -14.99
N GLU A 178 3.59 6.00 -13.69
CA GLU A 178 4.78 5.62 -12.92
C GLU A 178 4.61 4.29 -12.15
N GLY A 179 3.42 3.67 -12.24
CA GLY A 179 3.09 2.43 -11.55
C GLY A 179 2.79 2.59 -10.06
N ALA A 180 2.96 3.80 -9.52
CA ALA A 180 2.62 4.18 -8.15
C ALA A 180 2.49 5.71 -8.05
N PRO A 181 1.59 6.25 -7.16
CA PRO A 181 0.58 5.51 -6.41
C PRO A 181 -0.62 5.10 -7.27
N LEU A 182 -1.30 4.00 -6.93
CA LEU A 182 -2.58 3.60 -7.56
C LEU A 182 -3.79 3.87 -6.64
N ALA A 183 -3.56 4.07 -5.35
CA ALA A 183 -4.60 4.35 -4.36
C ALA A 183 -5.47 5.58 -4.73
N PRO A 184 -4.93 6.71 -5.23
CA PRO A 184 -5.73 7.90 -5.53
C PRO A 184 -6.91 7.64 -6.49
N PHE A 185 -6.75 6.70 -7.42
CA PHE A 185 -7.86 6.31 -8.32
C PHE A 185 -9.03 5.69 -7.54
N VAL A 186 -8.72 4.82 -6.57
CA VAL A 186 -9.73 4.19 -5.72
C VAL A 186 -10.30 5.20 -4.73
N ASP A 187 -9.47 6.10 -4.20
CA ASP A 187 -9.90 7.16 -3.29
C ASP A 187 -10.96 8.06 -3.95
N VAL A 188 -10.75 8.42 -5.21
CA VAL A 188 -11.74 9.20 -5.99
C VAL A 188 -13.04 8.43 -6.16
N LEU A 189 -12.98 7.14 -6.47
CA LEU A 189 -14.18 6.32 -6.65
C LEU A 189 -14.99 6.15 -5.36
N LEU A 190 -14.31 6.06 -4.21
CA LEU A 190 -14.96 5.80 -2.92
C LEU A 190 -15.36 7.08 -2.20
N PHE A 191 -14.56 8.12 -2.31
CA PHE A 191 -14.66 9.33 -1.49
C PHE A 191 -14.92 10.60 -2.29
N GLY A 192 -14.96 10.54 -3.62
CA GLY A 192 -15.32 11.68 -4.46
C GLY A 192 -16.73 12.19 -4.13
N SER A 193 -16.91 13.51 -4.16
CA SER A 193 -18.20 14.17 -3.91
C SER A 193 -18.35 15.38 -4.81
N LEU A 194 -19.56 15.61 -5.31
CA LEU A 194 -19.86 16.81 -6.10
C LEU A 194 -19.88 18.09 -5.24
N GLU A 195 -20.14 17.95 -3.93
CA GLU A 195 -20.40 19.07 -3.04
C GLU A 195 -19.29 19.30 -1.99
N ARG A 196 -18.48 18.30 -1.73
CA ARG A 196 -17.50 18.32 -0.61
C ARG A 196 -16.09 18.04 -1.09
N GLY A 197 -15.16 18.93 -0.74
CA GLY A 197 -13.74 18.68 -0.90
C GLY A 197 -13.21 17.77 0.21
N ARG A 198 -12.40 16.80 -0.13
CA ARG A 198 -11.90 15.76 0.81
C ARG A 198 -10.41 15.57 0.73
N ILE A 199 -9.81 15.25 1.87
CA ILE A 199 -8.48 14.66 1.95
C ILE A 199 -8.66 13.21 2.43
N VAL A 200 -8.06 12.27 1.69
CA VAL A 200 -7.89 10.89 2.17
C VAL A 200 -6.44 10.77 2.63
N GLN A 201 -6.24 10.67 3.95
CA GLN A 201 -4.93 10.52 4.59
C GLN A 201 -4.71 9.06 4.95
N ASN A 202 -3.76 8.43 4.31
CA ASN A 202 -3.26 7.12 4.71
C ASN A 202 -2.06 7.30 5.65
N ILE A 203 -2.06 6.60 6.79
CA ILE A 203 -0.97 6.56 7.77
C ILE A 203 -0.41 5.14 7.86
N GLY A 204 0.26 4.70 6.79
CA GLY A 204 1.09 3.50 6.79
C GLY A 204 2.48 3.79 7.37
N GLY A 205 3.51 3.08 6.93
CA GLY A 205 4.90 3.40 7.30
C GLY A 205 5.29 4.82 6.96
N ILE A 206 4.81 5.30 5.81
CA ILE A 206 4.86 6.69 5.32
C ILE A 206 3.42 7.22 5.28
N GLY A 207 3.25 8.47 5.69
CA GLY A 207 1.98 9.19 5.55
C GLY A 207 1.84 9.74 4.14
N ASN A 208 0.70 9.51 3.49
CA ASN A 208 0.38 10.10 2.19
C ASN A 208 -1.05 10.62 2.15
N ALA A 209 -1.27 11.67 1.38
CA ALA A 209 -2.56 12.32 1.24
C ALA A 209 -3.00 12.33 -0.22
N THR A 210 -4.26 11.94 -0.46
CA THR A 210 -4.97 12.17 -1.72
C THR A 210 -5.95 13.33 -1.51
N VAL A 211 -5.81 14.38 -2.31
CA VAL A 211 -6.67 15.58 -2.25
C VAL A 211 -7.68 15.52 -3.39
N ILE A 212 -8.96 15.51 -3.04
CA ILE A 212 -10.10 15.37 -3.94
C ILE A 212 -10.97 16.62 -3.82
N PRO A 213 -10.82 17.62 -4.71
CA PRO A 213 -11.68 18.80 -4.70
C PRO A 213 -13.16 18.47 -4.96
N ALA A 214 -14.08 19.25 -4.44
CA ALA A 214 -15.51 19.08 -4.71
C ALA A 214 -15.81 19.19 -6.22
N GLY A 215 -16.58 18.22 -6.74
CA GLY A 215 -16.97 18.19 -8.16
C GLY A 215 -15.81 17.99 -9.15
N ALA A 216 -14.62 17.67 -8.66
CA ALA A 216 -13.44 17.55 -9.50
C ALA A 216 -13.48 16.31 -10.40
N GLY A 217 -13.07 16.49 -11.65
CA GLY A 217 -12.60 15.40 -12.49
C GLY A 217 -11.22 14.89 -12.01
N ASN A 218 -10.83 13.72 -12.50
CA ASN A 218 -9.57 13.08 -12.13
C ASN A 218 -8.31 13.99 -12.29
N GLU A 219 -8.37 14.95 -13.21
CA GLU A 219 -7.26 15.87 -13.51
C GLU A 219 -6.96 16.86 -12.38
N ALA A 220 -7.94 17.16 -11.53
CA ALA A 220 -7.78 18.08 -10.40
C ALA A 220 -7.38 17.38 -9.10
N VAL A 221 -7.36 16.06 -9.10
CA VAL A 221 -6.93 15.24 -7.96
C VAL A 221 -5.41 15.15 -7.93
N PHE A 222 -4.83 15.36 -6.75
CA PHE A 222 -3.39 15.18 -6.56
C PHE A 222 -3.08 14.45 -5.27
N ALA A 223 -1.96 13.75 -5.25
CA ALA A 223 -1.50 12.99 -4.10
C ALA A 223 0.00 13.23 -3.86
N PHE A 224 0.41 13.13 -2.61
CA PHE A 224 1.81 13.28 -2.21
C PHE A 224 2.06 12.72 -0.81
N ASP A 225 3.33 12.41 -0.51
CA ASP A 225 3.71 11.93 0.80
C ASP A 225 3.87 13.11 1.78
N THR A 226 3.20 13.02 2.93
CA THR A 226 3.22 14.06 3.96
C THR A 226 4.47 13.99 4.83
N GLY A 227 5.07 12.81 4.96
CA GLY A 227 6.26 12.54 5.77
C GLY A 227 6.20 11.14 6.41
N PRO A 228 6.86 10.93 7.57
CA PRO A 228 6.76 9.65 8.26
C PRO A 228 5.30 9.39 8.69
N GLY A 229 4.91 8.11 8.61
CA GLY A 229 3.69 7.61 9.22
C GLY A 229 4.04 6.91 10.54
N ASN A 230 3.67 5.63 10.66
CA ASN A 230 3.92 4.83 11.87
C ASN A 230 5.35 4.24 11.95
N MET A 231 6.12 4.24 10.86
CA MET A 231 7.40 3.52 10.77
C MET A 231 8.40 3.90 11.86
N VAL A 232 8.50 5.19 12.19
CA VAL A 232 9.42 5.67 13.25
C VAL A 232 8.94 5.19 14.61
N MET A 233 7.64 5.29 14.88
CA MET A 233 7.03 4.84 16.14
C MET A 233 7.19 3.33 16.33
N ASP A 234 7.00 2.54 15.29
CA ASP A 234 7.10 1.08 15.32
C ASP A 234 8.54 0.63 15.61
N GLU A 235 9.52 1.25 14.95
CA GLU A 235 10.93 0.95 15.20
C GLU A 235 11.36 1.36 16.63
N LEU A 236 10.82 2.46 17.17
CA LEU A 236 11.05 2.88 18.55
C LEU A 236 10.39 1.92 19.56
N ALA A 237 9.14 1.50 19.31
CA ALA A 237 8.44 0.53 20.14
C ALA A 237 9.21 -0.79 20.22
N LYS A 238 9.63 -1.30 19.05
CA LYS A 238 10.50 -2.49 18.97
C LYS A 238 11.78 -2.37 19.79
N ARG A 239 12.46 -1.23 19.62
CA ARG A 239 13.74 -0.95 20.28
C ARG A 239 13.58 -0.86 21.79
N PHE A 240 12.59 -0.13 22.30
CA PHE A 240 12.42 0.15 23.72
C PHE A 240 11.79 -1.02 24.48
N THR A 241 11.16 -1.95 23.77
CA THR A 241 10.62 -3.17 24.36
C THR A 241 11.48 -4.42 24.10
N ASN A 242 12.71 -4.25 23.59
CA ASN A 242 13.62 -5.34 23.21
C ASN A 242 12.94 -6.36 22.25
N GLY A 243 12.11 -5.87 21.33
CA GLY A 243 11.40 -6.70 20.36
C GLY A 243 10.09 -7.33 20.85
N ALA A 244 9.67 -7.05 22.10
CA ALA A 244 8.42 -7.60 22.63
C ALA A 244 7.17 -7.02 21.94
N LEU A 245 7.24 -5.78 21.47
CA LEU A 245 6.18 -5.12 20.71
C LEU A 245 6.69 -4.77 19.32
N ALA A 246 5.91 -5.08 18.29
CA ALA A 246 6.20 -4.70 16.91
C ALA A 246 5.81 -3.23 16.63
N TYR A 247 4.85 -2.68 17.37
CA TYR A 247 4.35 -1.31 17.28
C TYR A 247 3.75 -0.86 18.62
N ASP A 248 3.47 0.43 18.76
CA ASP A 248 2.81 1.00 19.95
C ASP A 248 1.30 0.80 19.85
N LYS A 249 0.81 -0.34 20.32
CA LYS A 249 -0.61 -0.68 20.26
C LYS A 249 -1.44 0.33 21.02
N ASP A 250 -2.44 0.91 20.35
CA ASP A 250 -3.38 1.90 20.89
C ASP A 250 -2.69 3.15 21.46
N GLY A 251 -1.43 3.42 21.08
CA GLY A 251 -0.65 4.55 21.57
C GLY A 251 -0.30 4.47 23.07
N LEU A 252 -0.32 3.27 23.65
CA LEU A 252 -0.16 3.08 25.11
C LEU A 252 1.22 3.46 25.64
N LEU A 253 2.28 3.37 24.83
CA LEU A 253 3.61 3.83 25.22
C LEU A 253 3.69 5.35 25.09
N ALA A 254 3.27 5.92 23.98
CA ALA A 254 3.27 7.36 23.74
C ALA A 254 2.41 8.12 24.76
N ALA A 255 1.26 7.58 25.15
CA ALA A 255 0.35 8.19 26.12
C ALA A 255 0.95 8.38 27.53
N ARG A 256 2.04 7.69 27.84
CA ARG A 256 2.77 7.83 29.12
C ARG A 256 3.83 8.93 29.08
N GLY A 257 4.16 9.41 27.89
CA GLY A 257 5.20 10.41 27.67
C GLY A 257 4.64 11.81 27.42
N ARG A 258 5.57 12.76 27.29
CA ARG A 258 5.30 14.14 26.91
C ARG A 258 6.08 14.48 25.67
N VAL A 259 5.47 15.26 24.78
CA VAL A 259 6.13 15.76 23.57
C VAL A 259 7.24 16.73 23.94
N SER A 260 8.42 16.50 23.41
CA SER A 260 9.56 17.40 23.54
C SER A 260 9.69 18.27 22.30
N HIS A 261 9.43 19.57 22.43
CA HIS A 261 9.63 20.54 21.34
C HIS A 261 11.10 20.64 20.94
N GLU A 262 12.04 20.52 21.87
CA GLU A 262 13.47 20.57 21.60
C GLU A 262 13.93 19.40 20.69
N LEU A 263 13.29 18.23 20.80
CA LEU A 263 13.53 17.12 19.91
C LEU A 263 12.78 17.26 18.59
N LEU A 264 11.55 17.79 18.60
CA LEU A 264 10.63 17.85 17.47
C LEU A 264 10.99 18.95 16.46
N GLU A 265 11.16 20.19 16.92
CA GLU A 265 11.28 21.36 16.05
C GLU A 265 12.39 21.26 15.00
N PRO A 266 13.63 20.82 15.34
CA PRO A 266 14.68 20.71 14.34
C PRO A 266 14.41 19.67 13.24
N LEU A 267 13.52 18.70 13.49
CA LEU A 267 13.12 17.72 12.48
C LEU A 267 12.13 18.31 11.48
N LEU A 268 11.29 19.22 11.94
CA LEU A 268 10.33 19.93 11.08
C LEU A 268 11.01 20.95 10.15
N GLU A 269 12.28 21.29 10.39
CA GLU A 269 13.08 22.18 9.52
C GLU A 269 13.65 21.45 8.29
N ASP A 270 13.49 20.11 8.18
CA ASP A 270 13.97 19.36 7.01
C ASP A 270 13.39 19.95 5.72
N PRO A 271 14.22 20.26 4.72
CA PRO A 271 13.80 20.84 3.43
C PRO A 271 12.71 20.03 2.71
N TYR A 272 12.59 18.74 2.97
CA TYR A 272 11.53 17.90 2.42
C TYR A 272 10.13 18.47 2.73
N PHE A 273 9.90 18.96 3.95
CA PHE A 273 8.58 19.47 4.35
C PHE A 273 8.20 20.75 3.64
N SER A 274 9.16 21.56 3.23
CA SER A 274 8.94 22.78 2.44
C SER A 274 8.83 22.56 0.93
N ARG A 275 9.16 21.36 0.46
CA ARG A 275 9.10 20.99 -0.95
C ARG A 275 7.63 20.89 -1.41
N LYS A 276 7.31 21.53 -2.54
CA LYS A 276 5.99 21.47 -3.14
C LYS A 276 5.68 20.08 -3.72
N PRO A 277 4.43 19.62 -3.67
CA PRO A 277 3.98 18.45 -4.45
C PRO A 277 4.19 18.64 -5.97
N PRO A 278 4.43 17.56 -6.73
CA PRO A 278 4.51 16.18 -6.26
C PRO A 278 5.80 15.89 -5.51
N LYS A 279 5.71 15.18 -4.39
CA LYS A 279 6.86 14.76 -3.58
C LYS A 279 6.62 13.40 -2.97
N SER A 280 7.67 12.61 -2.84
CA SER A 280 7.64 11.30 -2.22
C SER A 280 8.83 11.10 -1.29
N THR A 281 8.68 10.19 -0.35
CA THR A 281 9.71 9.75 0.61
C THR A 281 9.50 8.29 0.96
N GLY A 282 10.39 7.69 1.74
CA GLY A 282 10.30 6.28 2.00
C GLY A 282 11.10 5.79 3.19
N ARG A 283 11.21 4.48 3.27
CA ARG A 283 11.94 3.74 4.31
C ARG A 283 13.43 4.11 4.34
N GLU A 284 14.00 4.49 3.22
CA GLU A 284 15.39 4.94 3.09
C GLU A 284 15.66 6.21 3.88
N VAL A 285 14.63 7.04 4.15
CA VAL A 285 14.73 8.27 4.95
C VAL A 285 14.34 8.03 6.40
N TYR A 286 13.16 7.42 6.63
CA TYR A 286 12.53 7.31 7.96
C TYR A 286 12.59 5.91 8.58
N GLY A 287 13.42 5.01 8.06
CA GLY A 287 13.55 3.64 8.57
C GLY A 287 14.33 3.51 9.87
N ALA A 288 14.83 2.30 10.14
CA ALA A 288 15.48 1.92 11.41
C ALA A 288 16.65 2.81 11.81
N GLU A 289 17.44 3.30 10.83
CA GLU A 289 18.56 4.21 11.12
C GLU A 289 18.08 5.58 11.60
N PHE A 290 17.03 6.12 11.01
CA PHE A 290 16.41 7.36 11.46
C PHE A 290 15.88 7.20 12.88
N ALA A 291 15.11 6.15 13.16
CA ALA A 291 14.59 5.87 14.49
C ALA A 291 15.71 5.68 15.52
N ALA A 292 16.83 5.06 15.13
CA ALA A 292 18.00 4.93 15.99
C ALA A 292 18.61 6.30 16.35
N ARG A 293 18.83 7.18 15.37
CA ARG A 293 19.35 8.54 15.60
C ARG A 293 18.38 9.38 16.44
N PHE A 294 17.08 9.24 16.18
CA PHE A 294 16.02 9.90 16.94
C PHE A 294 16.06 9.50 18.42
N ALA A 295 16.17 8.20 18.70
CA ALA A 295 16.30 7.68 20.07
C ALA A 295 17.56 8.19 20.78
N VAL A 296 18.71 8.17 20.09
CA VAL A 296 19.98 8.68 20.66
C VAL A 296 19.87 10.16 21.01
N ARG A 297 19.31 10.98 20.13
CA ARG A 297 19.12 12.41 20.37
C ARG A 297 18.15 12.66 21.55
N GLY A 298 17.03 11.93 21.60
CA GLY A 298 16.09 12.05 22.72
C GLY A 298 16.72 11.70 24.07
N ARG A 299 17.52 10.63 24.13
CA ARG A 299 18.24 10.28 25.36
C ARG A 299 19.31 11.29 25.75
N ALA A 300 20.00 11.90 24.78
CA ALA A 300 20.94 12.99 25.03
C ALA A 300 20.27 14.23 25.65
N LEU A 301 18.97 14.45 25.39
CA LEU A 301 18.14 15.48 26.02
C LEU A 301 17.53 15.03 27.37
N GLY A 302 17.89 13.85 27.87
CA GLY A 302 17.37 13.29 29.13
C GLY A 302 15.93 12.81 29.07
N LEU A 303 15.37 12.57 27.88
CA LEU A 303 14.00 12.13 27.70
C LEU A 303 13.85 10.63 28.01
N SER A 304 12.70 10.28 28.57
CA SER A 304 12.31 8.88 28.74
C SER A 304 11.94 8.23 27.39
N ASP A 305 11.94 6.90 27.33
CA ASP A 305 11.50 6.17 26.14
C ASP A 305 10.06 6.54 25.74
N ALA A 306 9.18 6.78 26.71
CA ALA A 306 7.80 7.23 26.48
C ALA A 306 7.75 8.64 25.87
N ASP A 307 8.58 9.58 26.35
CA ASP A 307 8.64 10.94 25.78
C ASP A 307 9.15 10.91 24.34
N ILE A 308 10.10 10.04 24.05
CA ILE A 308 10.66 9.87 22.71
C ILE A 308 9.58 9.33 21.75
N ILE A 309 8.81 8.31 22.14
CA ILE A 309 7.71 7.78 21.30
C ILE A 309 6.60 8.83 21.14
N ALA A 310 6.21 9.53 22.22
CA ALA A 310 5.22 10.61 22.16
C ALA A 310 5.66 11.71 21.18
N THR A 311 6.94 12.06 21.17
CA THR A 311 7.50 13.05 20.25
C THR A 311 7.52 12.54 18.81
N ALA A 312 7.79 11.26 18.58
CA ALA A 312 7.70 10.65 17.25
C ALA A 312 6.26 10.65 16.71
N THR A 313 5.27 10.39 17.59
CA THR A 313 3.84 10.47 17.24
C THR A 313 3.46 11.90 16.87
N ALA A 314 3.90 12.87 17.64
CA ALA A 314 3.69 14.29 17.34
C ALA A 314 4.38 14.70 16.02
N PHE A 315 5.56 14.16 15.71
CA PHE A 315 6.26 14.43 14.47
C PHE A 315 5.44 14.00 13.25
N THR A 316 4.84 12.81 13.27
CA THR A 316 3.91 12.37 12.22
C THR A 316 2.71 13.31 12.10
N ALA A 317 2.05 13.65 13.21
CA ALA A 317 0.88 14.51 13.20
C ALA A 317 1.21 15.93 12.65
N GLU A 318 2.31 16.53 13.11
CA GLU A 318 2.74 17.88 12.70
C GLU A 318 3.10 17.93 11.21
N THR A 319 3.77 16.89 10.68
CA THR A 319 4.11 16.83 9.24
C THR A 319 2.87 16.73 8.37
N ILE A 320 1.85 16.00 8.80
CA ILE A 320 0.55 15.91 8.12
C ILE A 320 -0.15 17.28 8.14
N VAL A 321 -0.31 17.89 9.32
CA VAL A 321 -0.99 19.18 9.46
C VAL A 321 -0.28 20.28 8.68
N ARG A 322 1.05 20.31 8.73
CA ARG A 322 1.87 21.25 7.97
C ARG A 322 1.66 21.09 6.47
N ALA A 323 1.65 19.84 5.99
CA ALA A 323 1.41 19.55 4.57
C ALA A 323 0.04 20.07 4.10
N TYR A 324 -1.00 19.94 4.92
CA TYR A 324 -2.33 20.49 4.59
C TYR A 324 -2.32 22.01 4.58
N ARG A 325 -1.73 22.64 5.58
CA ARG A 325 -1.67 24.11 5.71
C ARG A 325 -0.90 24.75 4.55
N ASP A 326 0.22 24.13 4.16
CA ASP A 326 1.14 24.73 3.20
C ASP A 326 0.75 24.42 1.74
N PHE A 327 0.15 23.25 1.48
CA PHE A 327 -0.02 22.76 0.11
C PHE A 327 -1.47 22.42 -0.28
N VAL A 328 -2.39 22.30 0.66
CA VAL A 328 -3.78 21.92 0.36
C VAL A 328 -4.73 23.07 0.57
N PHE A 329 -4.84 23.57 1.79
CA PHE A 329 -5.82 24.62 2.14
C PHE A 329 -5.72 25.90 1.33
N PRO A 330 -4.53 26.36 0.86
CA PRO A 330 -4.44 27.52 -0.02
C PRO A 330 -4.97 27.28 -1.43
N LEU A 331 -5.13 26.02 -1.85
CA LEU A 331 -5.48 25.64 -3.23
C LEU A 331 -6.90 25.12 -3.34
N VAL A 332 -7.39 24.40 -2.32
CA VAL A 332 -8.64 23.64 -2.37
C VAL A 332 -9.40 23.81 -1.06
N PRO A 333 -10.69 24.22 -1.11
CA PRO A 333 -11.58 24.11 0.04
C PRO A 333 -11.78 22.65 0.44
N ILE A 334 -11.57 22.36 1.72
CA ILE A 334 -11.70 21.00 2.28
C ILE A 334 -12.77 21.00 3.36
N ASP A 335 -13.71 20.08 3.24
CA ASP A 335 -14.81 19.87 4.19
C ASP A 335 -14.56 18.69 5.11
N ASP A 336 -13.90 17.62 4.59
CA ASP A 336 -13.68 16.38 5.32
C ASP A 336 -12.23 15.91 5.20
N VAL A 337 -11.71 15.34 6.30
CA VAL A 337 -10.49 14.53 6.30
C VAL A 337 -10.85 13.11 6.70
N ILE A 338 -10.56 12.16 5.80
CA ILE A 338 -10.75 10.73 6.02
C ILE A 338 -9.40 10.14 6.32
N VAL A 339 -9.25 9.45 7.46
CA VAL A 339 -7.96 8.88 7.90
C VAL A 339 -8.07 7.37 7.93
N GLY A 340 -7.05 6.69 7.34
CA GLY A 340 -6.93 5.24 7.31
C GLY A 340 -5.49 4.76 7.44
#